data_68b789519be1b970654ae1cc3c4481b3
#
_entry.id   68b789519be1b970654ae1cc3c4481b3
#
_cell.length_a   1.000
_cell.length_b   1.000
_cell.length_c   1.000
_cell.angle_alpha   90.00
_cell.angle_beta   90.00
_cell.angle_gamma   90.00
#
_symmetry.space_group_name_H-M   'P 1'
#
loop_
_entity.id
_entity.type
_entity.pdbx_description
1 polymer ?
#
loop_
_entity_poly.entity_id
_entity_poly.type
_entity_poly.pdbx_seq_one_letter_code
_entity_poly.pdbx_strand_id
1 'polypeptide(L)'
;MEIKSIGNKIAEARKKVNLSQAQLAEHLFISAQAVGKWERGESIPDLMTFIRLAKTVGVDLNYFSDDFKSTVEETTEKNPKIELEIQSDAPKQTKNKLRWNMSRGNWVDADFSGLKNLQEKFSSSNMKKCKFIGSELNGLILKSNNIDGCDFSKSEINQSQIQNSNIVHTNFSDCTLKETTFSGSFIMDCDFSNADLSGAIFKYGGIQKNPMNNAVLNQTTFNGMYIAEIIFEGNVEDCYFENCDFKHVVFQNALLKNTFFKGGSLKKIKFEACQADRLKYEFLRSGKADLSGVELLND
;
A
#
# COMPACT_ATOMS: atom_id res chain seq x y z
N MET A 1 -24.36 5.13 6.63
CA MET A 1 -24.72 6.26 5.71
C MET A 1 -25.60 5.69 4.62
N GLU A 2 -26.83 6.14 4.51
CA GLU A 2 -27.71 5.69 3.43
C GLU A 2 -27.35 6.41 2.12
N ILE A 3 -27.20 5.68 1.03
CA ILE A 3 -26.90 6.22 -0.32
C ILE A 3 -27.91 7.31 -0.69
N LYS A 4 -29.15 7.18 -0.23
CA LYS A 4 -30.22 8.13 -0.45
C LYS A 4 -29.99 9.51 0.21
N SER A 5 -29.31 9.54 1.37
CA SER A 5 -28.92 10.79 2.03
C SER A 5 -27.90 11.57 1.21
N ILE A 6 -26.88 10.88 0.69
CA ILE A 6 -25.89 11.48 -0.22
C ILE A 6 -26.58 12.03 -1.48
N GLY A 7 -27.49 11.26 -2.07
CA GLY A 7 -28.22 11.69 -3.27
C GLY A 7 -29.01 12.97 -3.05
N ASN A 8 -29.71 13.09 -1.92
CA ASN A 8 -30.42 14.30 -1.55
C ASN A 8 -29.48 15.52 -1.44
N LYS A 9 -28.33 15.35 -0.81
CA LYS A 9 -27.31 16.41 -0.67
C LYS A 9 -26.71 16.82 -2.01
N ILE A 10 -26.50 15.88 -2.93
CA ILE A 10 -26.09 16.19 -4.31
C ILE A 10 -27.13 17.06 -5.01
N ALA A 11 -28.41 16.68 -4.91
CA ALA A 11 -29.50 17.44 -5.50
C ALA A 11 -29.60 18.84 -4.90
N GLU A 12 -29.46 18.96 -3.58
CA GLU A 12 -29.49 20.23 -2.86
C GLU A 12 -28.31 21.15 -3.28
N ALA A 13 -27.09 20.65 -3.27
CA ALA A 13 -25.92 21.41 -3.67
C ALA A 13 -26.02 21.90 -5.11
N ARG A 14 -26.43 21.04 -6.04
CA ARG A 14 -26.66 21.41 -7.43
C ARG A 14 -27.69 22.54 -7.57
N LYS A 15 -28.84 22.44 -6.87
CA LYS A 15 -29.91 23.45 -6.90
C LYS A 15 -29.45 24.79 -6.32
N LYS A 16 -28.62 24.77 -5.26
CA LYS A 16 -28.05 26.02 -4.69
C LYS A 16 -27.24 26.83 -5.69
N VAL A 17 -26.55 26.15 -6.64
CA VAL A 17 -25.78 26.82 -7.70
C VAL A 17 -26.59 26.94 -9.01
N ASN A 18 -27.89 26.73 -8.99
CA ASN A 18 -28.83 26.89 -10.10
C ASN A 18 -28.50 26.03 -11.33
N LEU A 19 -27.87 24.89 -11.19
CA LEU A 19 -27.60 23.97 -12.29
C LEU A 19 -28.74 22.96 -12.48
N SER A 20 -29.12 22.66 -13.73
CA SER A 20 -29.91 21.48 -14.05
C SER A 20 -29.08 20.21 -13.95
N GLN A 21 -29.69 19.01 -13.90
CA GLN A 21 -28.96 17.73 -13.93
C GLN A 21 -28.13 17.59 -15.20
N ALA A 22 -28.62 18.08 -16.34
CA ALA A 22 -27.90 18.06 -17.61
C ALA A 22 -26.65 18.98 -17.58
N GLN A 23 -26.78 20.19 -17.06
CA GLN A 23 -25.67 21.12 -16.92
C GLN A 23 -24.62 20.60 -15.93
N LEU A 24 -25.01 20.05 -14.79
CA LEU A 24 -24.06 19.42 -13.87
C LEU A 24 -23.33 18.25 -14.54
N ALA A 25 -24.05 17.43 -15.29
CA ALA A 25 -23.47 16.32 -16.03
C ALA A 25 -22.44 16.78 -17.07
N GLU A 26 -22.73 17.86 -17.78
CA GLU A 26 -21.78 18.48 -18.74
C GLU A 26 -20.49 18.94 -18.05
N HIS A 27 -20.60 19.66 -16.92
CA HIS A 27 -19.44 20.08 -16.13
C HIS A 27 -18.61 18.92 -15.58
N LEU A 28 -19.23 17.78 -15.35
CA LEU A 28 -18.56 16.59 -14.83
C LEU A 28 -18.09 15.62 -15.93
N PHE A 29 -18.41 15.90 -17.21
CA PHE A 29 -18.15 15.02 -18.36
C PHE A 29 -18.77 13.63 -18.24
N ILE A 30 -20.05 13.59 -17.80
CA ILE A 30 -20.83 12.35 -17.61
C ILE A 30 -22.24 12.49 -18.23
N SER A 31 -23.04 11.43 -18.18
CA SER A 31 -24.42 11.50 -18.65
C SER A 31 -25.37 12.10 -17.60
N ALA A 32 -26.41 12.83 -18.03
CA ALA A 32 -27.46 13.34 -17.14
C ALA A 32 -28.18 12.22 -16.38
N GLN A 33 -28.27 11.02 -16.97
CA GLN A 33 -28.82 9.83 -16.30
C GLN A 33 -27.99 9.41 -15.08
N ALA A 34 -26.65 9.56 -15.13
CA ALA A 34 -25.78 9.26 -13.97
C ALA A 34 -26.08 10.19 -12.81
N VAL A 35 -26.20 11.50 -13.06
CA VAL A 35 -26.59 12.49 -12.04
C VAL A 35 -27.96 12.14 -11.47
N GLY A 36 -28.93 11.80 -12.32
CA GLY A 36 -30.25 11.38 -11.88
C GLY A 36 -30.27 10.14 -10.99
N LYS A 37 -29.42 9.14 -11.30
CA LYS A 37 -29.24 7.94 -10.45
C LYS A 37 -28.65 8.28 -9.09
N TRP A 38 -27.69 9.18 -9.04
CA TRP A 38 -27.10 9.62 -7.77
C TRP A 38 -28.12 10.34 -6.90
N GLU A 39 -28.87 11.28 -7.47
CA GLU A 39 -29.89 12.05 -6.72
C GLU A 39 -31.02 11.17 -6.19
N ARG A 40 -31.34 10.06 -6.87
CA ARG A 40 -32.35 9.08 -6.38
C ARG A 40 -31.74 8.06 -5.40
N GLY A 41 -30.41 8.08 -5.18
CA GLY A 41 -29.73 7.12 -4.31
C GLY A 41 -29.62 5.71 -4.91
N GLU A 42 -29.68 5.57 -6.23
CA GLU A 42 -29.52 4.30 -6.96
C GLU A 42 -28.03 3.94 -7.13
N SER A 43 -27.16 4.95 -7.14
CA SER A 43 -25.70 4.81 -7.20
C SER A 43 -25.05 6.04 -6.58
N ILE A 44 -23.73 5.98 -6.35
CA ILE A 44 -22.91 7.13 -5.91
C ILE A 44 -21.86 7.42 -6.97
N PRO A 45 -21.39 8.68 -7.08
CA PRO A 45 -20.23 9.01 -7.90
C PRO A 45 -18.97 8.23 -7.44
N ASP A 46 -18.07 7.93 -8.36
CA ASP A 46 -16.71 7.59 -7.99
C ASP A 46 -16.01 8.79 -7.34
N LEU A 47 -14.92 8.54 -6.61
CA LEU A 47 -14.24 9.56 -5.82
C LEU A 47 -13.78 10.76 -6.66
N MET A 48 -13.23 10.52 -7.86
CA MET A 48 -12.73 11.60 -8.71
C MET A 48 -13.87 12.47 -9.24
N THR A 49 -14.97 11.82 -9.59
CA THR A 49 -16.19 12.53 -9.99
C THR A 49 -16.82 13.25 -8.80
N PHE A 50 -16.73 12.68 -7.58
CA PHE A 50 -17.24 13.32 -6.36
C PHE A 50 -16.41 14.56 -5.97
N ILE A 51 -15.08 14.52 -6.11
CA ILE A 51 -14.21 15.69 -5.93
C ILE A 51 -14.54 16.78 -6.95
N ARG A 52 -14.71 16.41 -8.22
CA ARG A 52 -15.12 17.35 -9.26
C ARG A 52 -16.50 17.95 -8.99
N LEU A 53 -17.44 17.11 -8.56
CA LEU A 53 -18.77 17.54 -8.14
C LEU A 53 -18.68 18.59 -7.02
N ALA A 54 -17.97 18.30 -5.95
CA ALA A 54 -17.79 19.21 -4.81
C ALA A 54 -17.22 20.56 -5.26
N LYS A 55 -16.17 20.55 -6.10
CA LYS A 55 -15.60 21.76 -6.69
C LYS A 55 -16.58 22.52 -7.57
N THR A 56 -17.33 21.81 -8.40
CA THR A 56 -18.32 22.41 -9.32
C THR A 56 -19.46 23.10 -8.58
N VAL A 57 -19.93 22.49 -7.49
CA VAL A 57 -21.03 23.06 -6.69
C VAL A 57 -20.56 23.92 -5.52
N GLY A 58 -19.24 24.10 -5.37
CA GLY A 58 -18.64 25.02 -4.38
C GLY A 58 -18.79 24.58 -2.93
N VAL A 59 -18.80 23.28 -2.66
CA VAL A 59 -18.90 22.73 -1.31
C VAL A 59 -17.68 21.88 -0.96
N ASP A 60 -17.41 21.73 0.35
CA ASP A 60 -16.46 20.74 0.83
C ASP A 60 -17.02 19.31 0.71
N LEU A 61 -16.16 18.33 0.54
CA LEU A 61 -16.57 16.92 0.47
C LEU A 61 -17.34 16.47 1.72
N ASN A 62 -17.03 17.05 2.87
CA ASN A 62 -17.72 16.77 4.13
C ASN A 62 -19.19 17.21 4.11
N TYR A 63 -19.58 18.13 3.23
CA TYR A 63 -20.97 18.52 3.03
C TYR A 63 -21.88 17.32 2.73
N PHE A 64 -21.36 16.32 2.03
CA PHE A 64 -22.12 15.12 1.66
C PHE A 64 -22.17 14.06 2.76
N SER A 65 -21.50 14.27 3.90
CA SER A 65 -21.54 13.39 5.07
C SER A 65 -22.66 13.81 6.05
N ASP A 66 -23.38 12.86 6.65
CA ASP A 66 -24.43 13.14 7.64
C ASP A 66 -23.91 13.55 9.02
N ASP A 67 -22.63 13.28 9.29
CA ASP A 67 -22.02 13.47 10.61
C ASP A 67 -21.29 14.82 10.79
N PHE A 68 -21.33 15.70 9.79
CA PHE A 68 -20.68 17.00 9.85
C PHE A 68 -21.74 18.11 9.89
N LYS A 69 -22.13 18.55 11.10
CA LYS A 69 -22.78 19.85 11.26
C LYS A 69 -21.72 20.92 11.04
N SER A 70 -21.76 21.58 9.88
CA SER A 70 -21.00 22.77 9.58
C SER A 70 -21.47 23.89 10.52
N THR A 71 -20.69 24.19 11.54
CA THR A 71 -20.80 25.47 12.26
C THR A 71 -20.04 26.51 11.43
N VAL A 72 -20.67 27.01 10.39
CA VAL A 72 -20.35 28.30 9.82
C VAL A 72 -21.39 29.28 10.34
N GLU A 73 -21.15 29.84 11.49
CA GLU A 73 -21.80 31.09 11.90
C GLU A 73 -21.13 32.24 11.16
N GLU A 74 -21.92 32.96 10.40
CA GLU A 74 -21.55 34.27 9.86
C GLU A 74 -21.16 35.19 11.01
N THR A 75 -19.90 35.52 11.13
CA THR A 75 -19.43 36.58 12.05
C THR A 75 -19.58 37.93 11.36
N THR A 76 -20.67 38.62 11.65
CA THR A 76 -20.67 40.10 11.68
C THR A 76 -20.07 40.57 13.00
N GLU A 77 -19.14 41.48 12.87
CA GLU A 77 -18.35 42.07 13.94
C GLU A 77 -19.16 42.62 15.13
N LYS A 78 -18.71 42.33 16.33
CA LYS A 78 -18.60 43.30 17.47
C LYS A 78 -17.85 42.67 18.62
N ASN A 79 -16.70 43.27 18.96
CA ASN A 79 -15.98 43.06 20.23
C ASN A 79 -16.83 43.52 21.43
N PRO A 80 -16.73 42.91 22.63
CA PRO A 80 -15.77 43.37 23.60
C PRO A 80 -15.12 42.26 24.47
N LYS A 81 -13.95 42.61 24.99
CA LYS A 81 -13.12 41.97 26.02
C LYS A 81 -13.89 41.30 27.15
N ILE A 82 -13.44 40.11 27.60
CA ILE A 82 -13.38 39.71 29.02
C ILE A 82 -12.24 38.68 29.21
N GLU A 83 -11.62 38.76 30.36
CA GLU A 83 -10.38 38.17 30.83
C GLU A 83 -10.40 36.68 31.12
N LEU A 84 -9.19 36.16 31.13
CA LEU A 84 -8.63 34.90 31.58
C LEU A 84 -9.37 34.13 32.69
N GLU A 85 -9.57 32.83 32.48
CA GLU A 85 -9.26 31.80 33.47
C GLU A 85 -8.67 30.57 32.78
N ILE A 86 -7.42 30.28 33.18
CA ILE A 86 -6.64 29.11 32.71
C ILE A 86 -7.12 27.89 33.53
N GLN A 87 -7.78 26.94 32.91
CA GLN A 87 -7.85 25.59 33.44
C GLN A 87 -7.30 24.64 32.37
N SER A 88 -6.21 24.00 32.77
CA SER A 88 -5.46 23.01 32.01
C SER A 88 -6.27 21.71 31.90
N ASP A 89 -6.86 21.47 30.73
CA ASP A 89 -7.19 20.11 30.29
C ASP A 89 -6.62 19.91 28.89
N ALA A 90 -5.65 18.98 28.81
CA ALA A 90 -5.02 18.59 27.57
C ALA A 90 -6.08 18.03 26.60
N PRO A 91 -6.14 18.50 25.35
CA PRO A 91 -7.10 17.96 24.40
C PRO A 91 -6.68 16.52 24.07
N LYS A 92 -7.55 15.55 24.40
CA LYS A 92 -7.49 14.21 23.85
C LYS A 92 -7.52 14.34 22.33
N GLN A 93 -6.41 14.04 21.68
CA GLN A 93 -6.33 13.92 20.23
C GLN A 93 -7.31 12.81 19.80
N THR A 94 -8.53 13.18 19.45
CA THR A 94 -9.41 12.33 18.68
C THR A 94 -8.79 12.24 17.28
N LYS A 95 -8.12 11.12 17.01
CA LYS A 95 -7.67 10.77 15.66
C LYS A 95 -8.91 10.77 14.77
N ASN A 96 -9.10 11.81 13.98
CA ASN A 96 -10.11 11.83 12.93
C ASN A 96 -9.77 10.73 11.93
N LYS A 97 -10.29 9.52 12.14
CA LYS A 97 -10.25 8.44 11.15
C LYS A 97 -11.09 8.92 9.97
N LEU A 98 -10.47 9.09 8.81
CA LEU A 98 -11.20 9.23 7.55
C LEU A 98 -12.22 8.09 7.46
N ARG A 99 -13.52 8.41 7.50
CA ARG A 99 -14.62 7.41 7.51
C ARG A 99 -14.90 6.81 6.12
N TRP A 100 -14.08 7.11 5.14
CA TRP A 100 -14.27 6.62 3.77
C TRP A 100 -13.79 5.19 3.66
N ASN A 101 -14.63 4.36 3.13
CA ASN A 101 -14.27 3.02 2.75
C ASN A 101 -14.08 2.96 1.23
N MET A 102 -12.84 2.78 0.79
CA MET A 102 -12.46 2.62 -0.61
C MET A 102 -12.33 1.14 -1.00
N SER A 103 -12.71 0.24 -0.10
CA SER A 103 -12.72 -1.20 -0.36
C SER A 103 -13.72 -1.55 -1.47
N ARG A 104 -13.43 -2.64 -2.18
CA ARG A 104 -14.22 -3.12 -3.32
C ARG A 104 -14.31 -2.11 -4.47
N GLY A 105 -13.40 -1.15 -4.50
CA GLY A 105 -13.28 -0.16 -5.56
C GLY A 105 -12.59 -0.69 -6.80
N ASN A 106 -12.86 -0.06 -7.94
CA ASN A 106 -12.07 -0.21 -9.15
C ASN A 106 -11.39 1.13 -9.44
N TRP A 107 -10.12 1.23 -9.07
CA TRP A 107 -9.34 2.46 -9.14
C TRP A 107 -8.40 2.39 -10.33
N VAL A 108 -8.54 3.30 -11.27
CA VAL A 108 -7.68 3.38 -12.46
C VAL A 108 -7.11 4.78 -12.55
N ASP A 109 -5.79 4.88 -12.73
CA ASP A 109 -5.03 6.12 -12.86
C ASP A 109 -5.29 7.13 -11.71
N ALA A 110 -5.70 6.63 -10.53
CA ALA A 110 -6.00 7.47 -9.37
C ALA A 110 -4.72 7.88 -8.65
N ASP A 111 -4.64 9.15 -8.22
CA ASP A 111 -3.51 9.66 -7.45
C ASP A 111 -3.89 9.81 -5.97
N PHE A 112 -3.28 8.98 -5.14
CA PHE A 112 -3.38 8.95 -3.69
C PHE A 112 -2.09 9.42 -3.00
N SER A 113 -1.16 10.01 -3.76
CA SER A 113 0.16 10.42 -3.25
C SER A 113 0.04 11.43 -2.11
N GLY A 114 0.86 11.25 -1.08
CA GLY A 114 0.90 12.10 0.10
C GLY A 114 -0.32 11.98 1.02
N LEU A 115 -1.29 11.08 0.75
CA LEU A 115 -2.40 10.84 1.66
C LEU A 115 -1.97 10.03 2.88
N LYS A 116 -2.65 10.27 4.00
CA LYS A 116 -2.39 9.63 5.30
C LYS A 116 -3.63 8.89 5.81
N ASN A 117 -3.42 7.95 6.75
CA ASN A 117 -4.50 7.20 7.40
C ASN A 117 -5.34 6.33 6.44
N LEU A 118 -4.67 5.66 5.50
CA LEU A 118 -5.31 4.79 4.49
C LEU A 118 -5.36 3.31 4.89
N GLN A 119 -5.05 2.93 6.14
CA GLN A 119 -4.72 1.58 6.59
C GLN A 119 -5.71 0.49 6.15
N GLU A 120 -7.01 0.70 6.28
CA GLU A 120 -8.03 -0.31 6.00
C GLU A 120 -8.92 0.05 4.80
N LYS A 121 -8.47 0.95 3.94
CA LYS A 121 -9.36 1.59 2.97
C LYS A 121 -9.50 0.85 1.64
N PHE A 122 -8.57 -0.05 1.29
CA PHE A 122 -8.49 -0.60 -0.06
C PHE A 122 -8.72 -2.11 -0.19
N SER A 123 -9.15 -2.80 0.87
CA SER A 123 -9.36 -4.26 0.79
C SER A 123 -10.35 -4.65 -0.31
N SER A 124 -10.08 -5.77 -0.99
CA SER A 124 -10.89 -6.31 -2.09
C SER A 124 -11.03 -5.34 -3.27
N SER A 125 -10.06 -4.49 -3.50
CA SER A 125 -10.07 -3.50 -4.58
C SER A 125 -9.23 -3.95 -5.76
N ASN A 126 -9.60 -3.48 -6.93
CA ASN A 126 -8.79 -3.54 -8.13
C ASN A 126 -8.15 -2.17 -8.34
N MET A 127 -6.82 -2.12 -8.33
CA MET A 127 -6.04 -0.90 -8.48
C MET A 127 -5.13 -1.02 -9.70
N LYS A 128 -5.33 -0.15 -10.67
CA LYS A 128 -4.53 -0.14 -11.89
C LYS A 128 -3.91 1.23 -12.11
N LYS A 129 -2.58 1.26 -12.23
CA LYS A 129 -1.80 2.48 -12.45
C LYS A 129 -2.07 3.60 -11.43
N CYS A 130 -2.44 3.23 -10.20
CA CYS A 130 -2.63 4.18 -9.13
C CYS A 130 -1.30 4.66 -8.55
N LYS A 131 -1.28 5.88 -8.03
CA LYS A 131 -0.10 6.48 -7.41
C LYS A 131 -0.31 6.63 -5.90
N PHE A 132 0.71 6.25 -5.13
CA PHE A 132 0.81 6.39 -3.68
C PHE A 132 2.18 6.96 -3.28
N ILE A 133 2.81 7.72 -4.18
CA ILE A 133 4.21 8.16 -4.05
C ILE A 133 4.41 8.97 -2.77
N GLY A 134 5.41 8.60 -1.96
CA GLY A 134 5.78 9.30 -0.73
C GLY A 134 4.66 9.34 0.32
N SER A 135 3.78 8.34 0.35
CA SER A 135 2.64 8.29 1.26
C SER A 135 2.98 7.62 2.59
N GLU A 136 2.36 8.06 3.69
CA GLU A 136 2.42 7.40 5.00
C GLU A 136 1.35 6.31 5.08
N LEU A 137 1.74 5.07 4.75
CA LEU A 137 0.84 3.91 4.66
C LEU A 137 1.14 2.85 5.75
N ASN A 138 1.80 3.24 6.84
CA ASN A 138 2.14 2.31 7.92
C ASN A 138 0.90 1.61 8.47
N GLY A 139 0.96 0.29 8.65
CA GLY A 139 -0.17 -0.54 9.06
C GLY A 139 -1.24 -0.71 7.97
N LEU A 140 -0.89 -0.55 6.69
CA LEU A 140 -1.81 -0.76 5.56
C LEU A 140 -2.29 -2.20 5.51
N ILE A 141 -3.59 -2.38 5.31
CA ILE A 141 -4.21 -3.70 5.14
C ILE A 141 -4.75 -3.80 3.72
N LEU A 142 -4.08 -4.63 2.91
CA LEU A 142 -4.50 -5.01 1.57
C LEU A 142 -4.90 -6.48 1.58
N LYS A 143 -6.18 -6.78 1.46
CA LYS A 143 -6.68 -8.14 1.45
C LYS A 143 -7.49 -8.41 0.19
N SER A 144 -7.12 -9.45 -0.54
CA SER A 144 -7.79 -9.87 -1.78
C SER A 144 -7.81 -8.76 -2.84
N ASN A 145 -6.68 -8.10 -3.03
CA ASN A 145 -6.53 -7.03 -3.99
C ASN A 145 -5.92 -7.54 -5.30
N ASN A 146 -6.27 -6.88 -6.39
CA ASN A 146 -5.52 -6.96 -7.64
C ASN A 146 -4.86 -5.59 -7.89
N ILE A 147 -3.52 -5.57 -7.91
CA ILE A 147 -2.71 -4.35 -8.02
C ILE A 147 -1.85 -4.49 -9.25
N ASP A 148 -2.07 -3.66 -10.25
CA ASP A 148 -1.36 -3.70 -11.53
C ASP A 148 -0.81 -2.33 -11.90
N GLY A 149 0.51 -2.25 -12.09
CA GLY A 149 1.20 -1.04 -12.54
C GLY A 149 1.11 0.15 -11.58
N CYS A 150 0.88 -0.07 -10.30
CA CYS A 150 0.80 1.00 -9.30
C CYS A 150 2.19 1.49 -8.88
N ASP A 151 2.26 2.72 -8.38
CA ASP A 151 3.49 3.35 -7.91
C ASP A 151 3.38 3.70 -6.42
N PHE A 152 4.11 2.94 -5.58
CA PHE A 152 4.25 3.16 -4.15
C PHE A 152 5.63 3.72 -3.78
N SER A 153 6.43 4.15 -4.76
CA SER A 153 7.81 4.58 -4.51
C SER A 153 7.91 5.61 -3.38
N LYS A 154 8.97 5.49 -2.58
CA LYS A 154 9.29 6.39 -1.45
C LYS A 154 8.23 6.42 -0.35
N SER A 155 7.33 5.44 -0.29
CA SER A 155 6.28 5.37 0.72
C SER A 155 6.73 4.58 1.95
N GLU A 156 6.12 4.91 3.09
CA GLU A 156 6.28 4.18 4.33
C GLU A 156 5.13 3.17 4.47
N ILE A 157 5.46 1.87 4.32
CA ILE A 157 4.47 0.76 4.33
C ILE A 157 4.80 -0.21 5.48
N ASN A 158 5.40 0.29 6.55
CA ASN A 158 5.85 -0.55 7.66
C ASN A 158 4.68 -1.22 8.40
N GLN A 159 4.93 -2.40 8.97
CA GLN A 159 3.97 -3.15 9.79
C GLN A 159 2.63 -3.40 9.08
N SER A 160 2.67 -3.51 7.76
CA SER A 160 1.49 -3.67 6.90
C SER A 160 1.18 -5.14 6.64
N GLN A 161 -0.05 -5.42 6.23
CA GLN A 161 -0.51 -6.76 5.91
C GLN A 161 -1.06 -6.80 4.49
N ILE A 162 -0.41 -7.55 3.61
CA ILE A 162 -0.80 -7.76 2.23
C ILE A 162 -1.14 -9.24 2.06
N GLN A 163 -2.44 -9.54 1.94
CA GLN A 163 -2.95 -10.89 2.04
C GLN A 163 -3.75 -11.30 0.81
N ASN A 164 -3.51 -12.50 0.29
CA ASN A 164 -4.27 -13.10 -0.80
C ASN A 164 -4.42 -12.15 -2.00
N SER A 165 -3.37 -11.39 -2.31
CA SER A 165 -3.39 -10.34 -3.32
C SER A 165 -2.50 -10.71 -4.50
N ASN A 166 -2.90 -10.26 -5.69
CA ASN A 166 -2.09 -10.33 -6.88
C ASN A 166 -1.48 -8.94 -7.15
N ILE A 167 -0.15 -8.87 -7.21
CA ILE A 167 0.59 -7.60 -7.34
C ILE A 167 1.55 -7.75 -8.51
N VAL A 168 1.33 -6.99 -9.55
CA VAL A 168 2.12 -7.08 -10.77
C VAL A 168 2.57 -5.70 -11.26
N HIS A 169 3.75 -5.63 -11.87
CA HIS A 169 4.30 -4.41 -12.49
C HIS A 169 4.29 -3.18 -11.58
N THR A 170 4.38 -3.40 -10.27
CA THR A 170 4.19 -2.35 -9.26
C THR A 170 5.54 -1.87 -8.72
N ASN A 171 5.69 -0.56 -8.57
CA ASN A 171 6.90 0.07 -8.09
C ASN A 171 6.88 0.25 -6.57
N PHE A 172 7.81 -0.42 -5.86
CA PHE A 172 8.09 -0.28 -4.43
C PHE A 172 9.51 0.25 -4.17
N SER A 173 10.14 0.87 -5.17
CA SER A 173 11.49 1.39 -5.00
C SER A 173 11.57 2.46 -3.92
N ASP A 174 12.66 2.47 -3.18
CA ASP A 174 12.92 3.41 -2.08
C ASP A 174 11.84 3.37 -0.96
N CYS A 175 11.00 2.32 -0.89
CA CYS A 175 10.00 2.14 0.17
C CYS A 175 10.62 1.65 1.47
N THR A 176 9.99 1.99 2.59
CA THR A 176 10.18 1.25 3.84
C THR A 176 9.03 0.25 4.04
N LEU A 177 9.39 -1.04 4.09
CA LEU A 177 8.46 -2.18 4.21
C LEU A 177 8.78 -3.02 5.46
N LYS A 178 9.35 -2.37 6.50
CA LYS A 178 9.78 -3.06 7.73
C LYS A 178 8.63 -3.79 8.39
N GLU A 179 8.89 -5.03 8.82
CA GLU A 179 7.91 -5.88 9.51
C GLU A 179 6.60 -6.09 8.73
N THR A 180 6.60 -5.83 7.42
CA THR A 180 5.42 -6.02 6.56
C THR A 180 5.24 -7.50 6.24
N THR A 181 4.02 -7.99 6.33
CA THR A 181 3.67 -9.39 6.02
C THR A 181 2.98 -9.49 4.67
N PHE A 182 3.57 -10.26 3.76
CA PHE A 182 2.96 -10.73 2.52
C PHE A 182 2.53 -12.19 2.70
N SER A 183 1.24 -12.47 2.69
CA SER A 183 0.70 -13.81 2.93
C SER A 183 -0.25 -14.25 1.83
N GLY A 184 -0.03 -15.44 1.26
CA GLY A 184 -0.87 -15.96 0.19
C GLY A 184 -0.90 -15.08 -1.07
N SER A 185 0.06 -14.20 -1.23
CA SER A 185 0.10 -13.21 -2.31
C SER A 185 1.10 -13.60 -3.39
N PHE A 186 0.80 -13.23 -4.64
CA PHE A 186 1.70 -13.38 -5.78
C PHE A 186 2.22 -12.01 -6.20
N ILE A 187 3.55 -11.89 -6.26
CA ILE A 187 4.25 -10.64 -6.54
C ILE A 187 5.16 -10.88 -7.74
N MET A 188 4.89 -10.22 -8.86
CA MET A 188 5.61 -10.48 -10.11
C MET A 188 5.93 -9.18 -10.85
N ASP A 189 7.15 -9.11 -11.41
CA ASP A 189 7.64 -7.95 -12.17
C ASP A 189 7.49 -6.63 -11.39
N CYS A 190 7.70 -6.66 -10.05
CA CYS A 190 7.64 -5.49 -9.16
C CYS A 190 9.03 -5.04 -8.79
N ASP A 191 9.26 -3.74 -8.69
CA ASP A 191 10.57 -3.17 -8.35
C ASP A 191 10.68 -2.89 -6.84
N PHE A 192 11.62 -3.57 -6.16
CA PHE A 192 11.99 -3.38 -4.76
C PHE A 192 13.39 -2.78 -4.60
N SER A 193 13.93 -2.16 -5.63
CA SER A 193 15.26 -1.54 -5.56
C SER A 193 15.32 -0.49 -4.45
N ASN A 194 16.38 -0.53 -3.64
CA ASN A 194 16.61 0.32 -2.47
C ASN A 194 15.51 0.21 -1.38
N ALA A 195 14.62 -0.78 -1.44
CA ALA A 195 13.59 -0.94 -0.42
C ALA A 195 14.16 -1.52 0.88
N ASP A 196 13.66 -1.07 2.03
CA ASP A 196 13.99 -1.64 3.34
C ASP A 196 12.92 -2.68 3.74
N LEU A 197 13.29 -3.96 3.60
CA LEU A 197 12.48 -5.12 3.90
C LEU A 197 12.84 -5.75 5.26
N SER A 198 13.53 -5.03 6.14
CA SER A 198 13.98 -5.55 7.43
C SER A 198 12.81 -6.11 8.25
N GLY A 199 12.92 -7.35 8.70
CA GLY A 199 11.87 -8.04 9.43
C GLY A 199 10.62 -8.40 8.63
N ALA A 200 10.62 -8.19 7.31
CA ALA A 200 9.48 -8.55 6.47
C ALA A 200 9.26 -10.05 6.39
N ILE A 201 8.00 -10.47 6.26
CA ILE A 201 7.60 -11.87 6.20
C ILE A 201 6.85 -12.15 4.89
N PHE A 202 7.41 -13.01 4.07
CA PHE A 202 6.78 -13.54 2.86
C PHE A 202 6.37 -14.99 3.12
N LYS A 203 5.07 -15.32 3.02
CA LYS A 203 4.60 -16.67 3.29
C LYS A 203 3.46 -17.14 2.39
N TYR A 204 3.54 -18.42 2.01
CA TYR A 204 2.46 -19.13 1.29
C TYR A 204 2.03 -18.48 -0.03
N GLY A 205 2.97 -17.94 -0.79
CA GLY A 205 2.72 -17.27 -2.06
C GLY A 205 3.85 -17.46 -3.06
N GLY A 206 4.01 -16.47 -3.93
CA GLY A 206 5.08 -16.45 -4.92
C GLY A 206 5.69 -15.07 -5.11
N ILE A 207 7.00 -15.06 -5.39
CA ILE A 207 7.74 -13.84 -5.75
C ILE A 207 8.60 -14.17 -6.97
N GLN A 208 8.40 -13.45 -8.07
CA GLN A 208 9.07 -13.74 -9.32
C GLN A 208 9.46 -12.48 -10.09
N LYS A 209 10.68 -12.48 -10.67
CA LYS A 209 11.19 -11.39 -11.54
C LYS A 209 11.14 -10.01 -10.87
N ASN A 210 11.44 -9.92 -9.59
CA ASN A 210 11.42 -8.65 -8.89
C ASN A 210 12.86 -8.16 -8.68
N PRO A 211 13.28 -7.03 -9.30
CA PRO A 211 14.52 -6.39 -8.95
C PRO A 211 14.57 -6.03 -7.45
N MET A 212 15.70 -6.38 -6.80
CA MET A 212 15.98 -6.12 -5.39
C MET A 212 17.35 -5.48 -5.20
N ASN A 213 17.78 -4.67 -6.18
CA ASN A 213 19.10 -4.02 -6.13
C ASN A 213 19.21 -3.12 -4.91
N ASN A 214 20.22 -3.31 -4.09
CA ASN A 214 20.43 -2.58 -2.83
C ASN A 214 19.28 -2.70 -1.82
N ALA A 215 18.38 -3.67 -1.96
CA ALA A 215 17.34 -3.89 -0.96
C ALA A 215 17.94 -4.40 0.36
N VAL A 216 17.42 -3.90 1.49
CA VAL A 216 17.84 -4.34 2.81
C VAL A 216 16.97 -5.52 3.25
N LEU A 217 17.58 -6.70 3.44
CA LEU A 217 16.88 -7.95 3.76
C LEU A 217 17.17 -8.46 5.19
N ASN A 218 17.59 -7.59 6.10
CA ASN A 218 17.93 -7.99 7.45
C ASN A 218 16.71 -8.62 8.18
N GLN A 219 16.85 -9.82 8.74
CA GLN A 219 15.80 -10.57 9.44
C GLN A 219 14.56 -10.88 8.58
N THR A 220 14.68 -10.88 7.27
CA THR A 220 13.58 -11.20 6.36
C THR A 220 13.30 -12.70 6.34
N THR A 221 12.03 -13.07 6.38
CA THR A 221 11.59 -14.47 6.36
C THR A 221 10.81 -14.81 5.10
N PHE A 222 11.19 -15.91 4.45
CA PHE A 222 10.46 -16.53 3.35
C PHE A 222 10.02 -17.94 3.78
N ASN A 223 8.72 -18.19 3.88
CA ASN A 223 8.19 -19.47 4.34
C ASN A 223 7.12 -20.01 3.36
N GLY A 224 7.35 -21.20 2.84
CA GLY A 224 6.43 -21.84 1.89
C GLY A 224 6.25 -21.02 0.60
N MET A 225 7.30 -20.34 0.16
CA MET A 225 7.27 -19.45 -1.00
C MET A 225 7.77 -20.13 -2.28
N TYR A 226 7.13 -19.83 -3.39
CA TYR A 226 7.75 -20.00 -4.70
C TYR A 226 8.60 -18.76 -5.01
N ILE A 227 9.91 -18.94 -5.18
CA ILE A 227 10.87 -17.85 -5.44
C ILE A 227 11.54 -18.12 -6.78
N ALA A 228 11.31 -17.24 -7.76
CA ALA A 228 11.80 -17.47 -9.12
C ALA A 228 12.42 -16.21 -9.74
N GLU A 229 13.54 -16.41 -10.45
CA GLU A 229 14.20 -15.36 -11.24
C GLU A 229 14.50 -14.10 -10.38
N ILE A 230 15.02 -14.34 -9.16
CA ILE A 230 15.41 -13.29 -8.21
C ILE A 230 16.92 -13.33 -8.04
N ILE A 231 17.52 -12.15 -7.98
CA ILE A 231 18.91 -11.96 -7.55
C ILE A 231 18.86 -11.31 -6.16
N PHE A 232 19.44 -12.02 -5.17
CA PHE A 232 19.68 -11.47 -3.83
C PHE A 232 21.11 -10.96 -3.77
N GLU A 233 21.30 -9.67 -3.56
CA GLU A 233 22.60 -9.02 -3.58
C GLU A 233 22.95 -8.36 -2.23
N GLY A 234 24.23 -8.36 -1.86
CA GLY A 234 24.74 -7.66 -0.69
C GLY A 234 24.42 -8.36 0.63
N ASN A 235 23.97 -7.61 1.64
CA ASN A 235 23.74 -8.16 2.97
C ASN A 235 22.44 -8.96 3.04
N VAL A 236 22.60 -10.29 3.16
CA VAL A 236 21.51 -11.23 3.41
C VAL A 236 21.74 -11.78 4.82
N GLU A 237 21.55 -10.92 5.84
CA GLU A 237 21.82 -11.26 7.24
C GLU A 237 20.55 -11.68 7.99
N ASP A 238 20.67 -12.67 8.87
CA ASP A 238 19.60 -13.17 9.72
C ASP A 238 18.32 -13.58 8.94
N CYS A 239 18.47 -13.97 7.67
CA CYS A 239 17.36 -14.34 6.81
C CYS A 239 16.98 -15.82 6.95
N TYR A 240 15.67 -16.11 6.78
CA TYR A 240 15.15 -17.47 6.86
C TYR A 240 14.40 -17.82 5.56
N PHE A 241 14.85 -18.92 4.92
CA PHE A 241 14.19 -19.52 3.78
C PHE A 241 13.69 -20.91 4.18
N GLU A 242 12.43 -21.04 4.55
CA GLU A 242 11.85 -22.29 5.03
C GLU A 242 10.80 -22.83 4.05
N ASN A 243 10.96 -24.09 3.64
CA ASN A 243 10.03 -24.79 2.73
C ASN A 243 9.80 -24.03 1.40
N CYS A 244 10.84 -23.36 0.89
CA CYS A 244 10.75 -22.61 -0.36
C CYS A 244 11.08 -23.49 -1.59
N ASP A 245 10.38 -23.25 -2.69
CA ASP A 245 10.75 -23.79 -4.00
C ASP A 245 11.46 -22.70 -4.81
N PHE A 246 12.71 -22.98 -5.20
CA PHE A 246 13.58 -22.04 -5.90
C PHE A 246 13.65 -22.37 -7.39
N LYS A 247 13.60 -21.34 -8.24
CA LYS A 247 13.81 -21.48 -9.68
C LYS A 247 14.63 -20.31 -10.23
N HIS A 248 15.83 -20.59 -10.76
CA HIS A 248 16.74 -19.58 -11.30
C HIS A 248 17.02 -18.44 -10.31
N VAL A 249 17.29 -18.79 -9.05
CA VAL A 249 17.63 -17.84 -7.99
C VAL A 249 19.14 -17.73 -7.90
N VAL A 250 19.62 -16.50 -7.78
CA VAL A 250 21.06 -16.20 -7.62
C VAL A 250 21.26 -15.42 -6.33
N PHE A 251 22.22 -15.84 -5.52
CA PHE A 251 22.82 -15.00 -4.49
C PHE A 251 24.12 -14.46 -5.06
N GLN A 252 24.24 -13.14 -5.18
CA GLN A 252 25.38 -12.48 -5.82
C GLN A 252 26.01 -11.46 -4.88
N ASN A 253 27.34 -11.52 -4.73
CA ASN A 253 28.09 -10.65 -3.82
C ASN A 253 27.48 -10.64 -2.40
N ALA A 254 26.87 -11.75 -1.99
CA ALA A 254 26.08 -11.81 -0.76
C ALA A 254 26.89 -12.29 0.43
N LEU A 255 26.79 -11.56 1.54
CA LEU A 255 27.25 -11.99 2.85
C LEU A 255 26.13 -12.79 3.54
N LEU A 256 26.30 -14.14 3.58
CA LEU A 256 25.33 -15.07 4.14
C LEU A 256 25.57 -15.29 5.65
N LYS A 257 25.40 -14.23 6.45
CA LYS A 257 25.58 -14.30 7.89
C LYS A 257 24.26 -14.65 8.57
N ASN A 258 24.28 -15.68 9.44
CA ASN A 258 23.08 -16.18 10.13
C ASN A 258 21.88 -16.47 9.20
N THR A 259 22.10 -16.76 7.93
CA THR A 259 21.05 -17.04 6.96
C THR A 259 20.79 -18.53 6.87
N PHE A 260 19.53 -18.93 6.98
CA PHE A 260 19.12 -20.32 7.08
C PHE A 260 18.24 -20.75 5.92
N PHE A 261 18.51 -21.97 5.40
CA PHE A 261 17.70 -22.62 4.39
C PHE A 261 17.21 -23.95 4.95
N LYS A 262 15.91 -24.16 5.07
CA LYS A 262 15.31 -25.36 5.64
C LYS A 262 14.19 -25.89 4.74
N GLY A 263 14.15 -27.19 4.48
CA GLY A 263 13.05 -27.86 3.79
C GLY A 263 12.97 -27.61 2.28
N GLY A 264 13.87 -26.85 1.68
CA GLY A 264 13.94 -26.60 0.24
C GLY A 264 15.16 -27.23 -0.43
N SER A 265 15.14 -27.40 -1.76
CA SER A 265 16.27 -27.89 -2.53
C SER A 265 17.21 -26.76 -2.91
N LEU A 266 18.45 -26.79 -2.42
CA LEU A 266 19.47 -25.78 -2.73
C LEU A 266 20.11 -25.97 -4.11
N LYS A 267 19.86 -27.09 -4.80
CA LYS A 267 20.43 -27.39 -6.13
C LYS A 267 20.04 -26.40 -7.23
N LYS A 268 18.97 -25.64 -7.02
CA LYS A 268 18.43 -24.67 -7.98
C LYS A 268 18.86 -23.24 -7.68
N ILE A 269 19.71 -23.07 -6.66
CA ILE A 269 20.27 -21.79 -6.27
C ILE A 269 21.71 -21.71 -6.80
N LYS A 270 22.05 -20.59 -7.41
CA LYS A 270 23.41 -20.25 -7.79
C LYS A 270 23.97 -19.25 -6.79
N PHE A 271 25.21 -19.50 -6.36
CA PHE A 271 25.95 -18.56 -5.52
C PHE A 271 27.10 -17.97 -6.34
N GLU A 272 27.22 -16.65 -6.38
CA GLU A 272 28.25 -15.92 -7.15
C GLU A 272 28.94 -14.91 -6.23
N ALA A 273 30.25 -15.08 -6.03
CA ALA A 273 31.08 -14.22 -5.18
C ALA A 273 30.45 -14.00 -3.76
N CYS A 274 29.86 -15.04 -3.19
CA CYS A 274 29.25 -15.00 -1.86
C CYS A 274 30.29 -15.30 -0.78
N GLN A 275 30.00 -14.82 0.44
CA GLN A 275 30.80 -15.13 1.62
C GLN A 275 29.94 -15.79 2.69
N ALA A 276 30.46 -16.78 3.39
CA ALA A 276 29.74 -17.48 4.45
C ALA A 276 30.66 -17.81 5.62
N ASP A 277 30.13 -17.75 6.84
CA ASP A 277 30.80 -18.29 8.00
C ASP A 277 30.94 -19.83 7.90
N ARG A 278 31.83 -20.42 8.70
CA ARG A 278 32.10 -21.86 8.66
C ARG A 278 30.85 -22.72 8.86
N LEU A 279 29.95 -22.31 9.76
CA LEU A 279 28.74 -23.05 10.05
C LEU A 279 27.80 -23.03 8.83
N LYS A 280 27.61 -21.89 8.19
CA LYS A 280 26.78 -21.75 6.99
C LYS A 280 27.35 -22.50 5.81
N TYR A 281 28.66 -22.41 5.60
CA TYR A 281 29.34 -23.14 4.54
C TYR A 281 29.09 -24.66 4.64
N GLU A 282 29.24 -25.24 5.85
CA GLU A 282 28.98 -26.66 6.08
C GLU A 282 27.49 -26.99 5.94
N PHE A 283 26.62 -26.10 6.34
CA PHE A 283 25.16 -26.27 6.16
C PHE A 283 24.77 -26.30 4.66
N LEU A 284 25.27 -25.36 3.87
CA LEU A 284 25.06 -25.32 2.42
C LEU A 284 25.60 -26.57 1.74
N ARG A 285 26.78 -27.02 2.17
CA ARG A 285 27.42 -28.26 1.68
C ARG A 285 26.58 -29.49 1.98
N SER A 286 26.03 -29.60 3.20
CA SER A 286 25.17 -30.71 3.58
C SER A 286 23.84 -30.70 2.79
N GLY A 287 23.34 -29.53 2.42
CA GLY A 287 22.17 -29.30 1.55
C GLY A 287 22.45 -29.55 0.06
N LYS A 288 23.67 -29.97 -0.30
CA LYS A 288 24.11 -30.23 -1.68
C LYS A 288 24.00 -28.99 -2.59
N ALA A 289 24.24 -27.80 -2.04
CA ALA A 289 24.42 -26.58 -2.82
C ALA A 289 25.70 -26.63 -3.65
N ASP A 290 25.73 -25.95 -4.78
CA ASP A 290 26.94 -25.67 -5.52
C ASP A 290 27.70 -24.53 -4.80
N LEU A 291 28.84 -24.85 -4.23
CA LEU A 291 29.68 -23.91 -3.46
C LEU A 291 30.81 -23.28 -4.27
N SER A 292 30.85 -23.47 -5.57
CA SER A 292 31.93 -22.95 -6.43
C SER A 292 32.08 -21.42 -6.37
N GLY A 293 31.04 -20.72 -6.01
CA GLY A 293 31.00 -19.26 -5.83
C GLY A 293 30.86 -18.79 -4.37
N VAL A 294 31.19 -19.66 -3.38
CA VAL A 294 31.11 -19.31 -1.96
C VAL A 294 32.48 -19.37 -1.31
N GLU A 295 32.97 -18.26 -0.79
CA GLU A 295 34.17 -18.16 -0.02
C GLU A 295 33.89 -18.30 1.48
N LEU A 296 34.74 -19.08 2.17
CA LEU A 296 34.69 -19.20 3.62
C LEU A 296 35.29 -17.95 4.25
N LEU A 297 34.57 -17.29 5.12
CA LEU A 297 35.07 -16.20 5.95
C LEU A 297 36.12 -16.79 6.91
N ASN A 298 37.33 -16.23 6.90
CA ASN A 298 38.34 -16.52 7.92
C ASN A 298 37.96 -15.71 9.17
N ASP A 299 37.74 -16.41 10.28
CA ASP A 299 37.51 -15.82 11.60
C ASP A 299 38.74 -15.01 12.07
#